data_82ec610220cdd42630810715fd4a336c
#
_entry.id   82ec610220cdd42630810715fd4a336c
#
_cell.length_a   1.000
_cell.length_b   1.000
_cell.length_c   1.000
_cell.angle_alpha   90.00
_cell.angle_beta   90.00
_cell.angle_gamma   90.00
#
_symmetry.space_group_name_H-M   'P 1'
#
loop_
_entity.id
_entity.type
_entity.pdbx_description
1 polymer ?
#
loop_
_entity_poly.entity_id
_entity_poly.type
_entity_poly.pdbx_seq_one_letter_code
_entity_poly.pdbx_strand_id
1 'polypeptide(L)'
;MFPSLSPPRGYPDIAIILQKEVHMGVGFDVSGKVAVVTGASRGLGQYFSRALARAGADVVITSRTVESLAETKAEIEAMGRRAVPVALDVCDYASIQRMAEKAQRAYGKIDILVNNAGCNVRKSAVDVTWDDWNLVMETNLRGTFFVSQAVARTMIPNRHGRIINIGSVTSVFGSAGIAPYCASRGGIRQLTMSLADDWGPYGITVNCLAPGWFRTKQTAVLCENEAWVSYITDRIPLKRLGQPNDLDGAVVFLASDASAYVTGQLLLVDGGLSTGAMKATVEKK
;
A
#
# COMPACT_ATOMS: atom_id res chain seq x y z
N MET A 1 24.60 49.79 -13.41
CA MET A 1 23.19 50.17 -13.53
C MET A 1 22.53 49.11 -14.39
N PHE A 2 21.85 48.11 -13.81
CA PHE A 2 21.16 47.05 -14.56
C PHE A 2 19.70 47.49 -14.76
N PRO A 3 19.08 47.32 -15.96
CA PRO A 3 17.72 47.67 -16.17
C PRO A 3 16.80 46.73 -15.43
N SER A 4 15.77 47.28 -14.80
CA SER A 4 14.67 46.53 -14.12
C SER A 4 13.86 45.76 -15.16
N LEU A 5 13.94 44.45 -15.18
CA LEU A 5 13.05 43.59 -15.97
C LEU A 5 11.69 43.51 -15.25
N SER A 6 10.68 44.11 -15.87
CA SER A 6 9.29 43.87 -15.44
C SER A 6 8.89 42.42 -15.74
N PRO A 7 8.19 41.73 -14.84
CA PRO A 7 7.76 40.35 -15.06
C PRO A 7 6.76 40.28 -16.24
N PRO A 8 6.76 39.17 -17.03
CA PRO A 8 5.85 39.00 -18.14
C PRO A 8 4.40 38.93 -17.64
N ARG A 9 3.48 39.60 -18.33
CA ARG A 9 2.03 39.61 -18.05
C ARG A 9 1.46 38.18 -18.20
N GLY A 10 0.91 37.67 -17.11
CA GLY A 10 0.18 36.39 -17.16
C GLY A 10 0.46 35.42 -16.00
N TYR A 11 1.39 35.74 -15.08
CA TYR A 11 1.57 34.98 -13.86
C TYR A 11 0.69 35.59 -12.74
N PRO A 12 -0.04 34.79 -11.98
CA PRO A 12 -0.74 35.29 -10.80
C PRO A 12 0.28 35.88 -9.84
N ASP A 13 -0.11 37.00 -9.20
CA ASP A 13 0.73 37.76 -8.31
C ASP A 13 1.32 36.83 -7.22
N ILE A 14 2.66 36.74 -7.16
CA ILE A 14 3.37 35.90 -6.18
C ILE A 14 2.95 36.29 -4.74
N ALA A 15 2.57 37.54 -4.51
CA ALA A 15 2.02 38.02 -3.24
C ALA A 15 0.67 37.35 -2.87
N ILE A 16 -0.17 36.99 -3.86
CA ILE A 16 -1.44 36.27 -3.61
C ILE A 16 -1.18 34.80 -3.28
N ILE A 17 -0.11 34.21 -3.83
CA ILE A 17 0.30 32.83 -3.51
C ILE A 17 0.87 32.74 -2.10
N LEU A 18 1.54 33.79 -1.61
CA LEU A 18 2.13 33.84 -0.26
C LEU A 18 1.11 34.22 0.84
N GLN A 19 -0.06 34.76 0.49
CA GLN A 19 -1.12 35.10 1.46
C GLN A 19 -2.14 33.98 1.75
N LYS A 20 -2.14 32.88 1.00
CA LYS A 20 -2.67 31.64 1.55
C LYS A 20 -1.64 31.15 2.57
N GLU A 21 -1.89 31.45 3.84
CA GLU A 21 -1.21 30.77 4.95
C GLU A 21 -1.24 29.27 4.64
N VAL A 22 -0.14 28.79 4.07
CA VAL A 22 0.18 27.37 4.11
C VAL A 22 0.37 27.10 5.60
N HIS A 23 -0.68 26.66 6.26
CA HIS A 23 -0.55 25.91 7.50
C HIS A 23 0.33 24.71 7.15
N MET A 24 1.63 24.88 7.25
CA MET A 24 2.65 23.84 7.10
C MET A 24 2.66 22.94 8.34
N GLY A 25 1.47 22.48 8.74
CA GLY A 25 1.37 21.22 9.40
C GLY A 25 1.70 20.17 8.33
N VAL A 26 2.75 19.37 8.52
CA VAL A 26 3.05 18.23 7.63
C VAL A 26 1.77 17.42 7.52
N GLY A 27 1.13 17.45 6.34
CA GLY A 27 -0.25 17.01 6.14
C GLY A 27 -0.44 15.49 6.16
N PHE A 28 -0.12 14.87 7.29
CA PHE A 28 -0.40 13.44 7.55
C PHE A 28 -1.86 13.18 7.96
N ASP A 29 -2.68 14.23 8.05
CA ASP A 29 -4.10 14.10 8.36
C ASP A 29 -4.86 13.57 7.14
N VAL A 30 -5.67 12.55 7.37
CA VAL A 30 -6.61 11.97 6.39
C VAL A 30 -8.06 12.07 6.87
N SER A 31 -8.35 12.99 7.78
CA SER A 31 -9.70 13.26 8.28
C SER A 31 -10.65 13.64 7.15
N GLY A 32 -11.86 13.07 7.18
CA GLY A 32 -12.85 13.24 6.11
C GLY A 32 -12.55 12.50 4.82
N LYS A 33 -11.44 11.75 4.72
CA LYS A 33 -11.14 10.85 3.60
C LYS A 33 -11.78 9.49 3.81
N VAL A 34 -12.06 8.80 2.71
CA VAL A 34 -12.59 7.44 2.67
C VAL A 34 -11.56 6.51 2.07
N ALA A 35 -11.14 5.51 2.86
CA ALA A 35 -10.17 4.52 2.43
C ALA A 35 -10.84 3.17 2.16
N VAL A 36 -10.46 2.51 1.07
CA VAL A 36 -10.76 1.10 0.80
C VAL A 36 -9.50 0.29 1.07
N VAL A 37 -9.60 -0.75 1.91
CA VAL A 37 -8.48 -1.67 2.19
C VAL A 37 -8.87 -3.09 1.82
N THR A 38 -8.12 -3.71 0.88
CA THR A 38 -8.38 -5.09 0.48
C THR A 38 -7.66 -6.09 1.39
N GLY A 39 -8.32 -7.22 1.70
CA GLY A 39 -7.76 -8.24 2.59
C GLY A 39 -7.58 -7.76 4.03
N ALA A 40 -8.56 -7.03 4.57
CA ALA A 40 -8.51 -6.35 5.87
C ALA A 40 -8.88 -7.23 7.07
N SER A 41 -9.15 -8.53 6.88
CA SER A 41 -9.59 -9.41 7.98
C SER A 41 -8.46 -9.82 8.93
N ARG A 42 -7.21 -9.68 8.54
CA ARG A 42 -6.04 -10.08 9.35
C ARG A 42 -4.74 -9.49 8.80
N GLY A 43 -3.68 -9.60 9.61
CA GLY A 43 -2.31 -9.24 9.20
C GLY A 43 -2.18 -7.78 8.76
N LEU A 44 -1.41 -7.52 7.71
CA LEU A 44 -1.09 -6.15 7.29
C LEU A 44 -2.33 -5.35 6.90
N GLY A 45 -3.34 -5.97 6.27
CA GLY A 45 -4.57 -5.27 5.90
C GLY A 45 -5.35 -4.74 7.10
N GLN A 46 -5.40 -5.50 8.20
CA GLN A 46 -5.98 -5.06 9.46
C GLN A 46 -5.15 -3.88 10.04
N TYR A 47 -3.82 -3.97 10.00
CA TYR A 47 -2.94 -2.89 10.50
C TYR A 47 -3.07 -1.61 9.67
N PHE A 48 -3.09 -1.69 8.34
CA PHE A 48 -3.33 -0.54 7.48
C PHE A 48 -4.69 0.12 7.73
N SER A 49 -5.73 -0.69 7.93
CA SER A 49 -7.07 -0.18 8.25
C SER A 49 -7.08 0.61 9.56
N ARG A 50 -6.40 0.11 10.59
CA ARG A 50 -6.25 0.79 11.88
C ARG A 50 -5.41 2.06 11.76
N ALA A 51 -4.30 2.03 11.03
CA ALA A 51 -3.41 3.18 10.84
C ALA A 51 -4.16 4.33 10.17
N LEU A 52 -4.92 4.04 9.10
CA LEU A 52 -5.73 5.03 8.40
C LEU A 52 -6.87 5.57 9.26
N ALA A 53 -7.52 4.70 10.05
CA ALA A 53 -8.57 5.12 10.99
C ALA A 53 -8.00 6.04 12.09
N ARG A 54 -6.85 5.71 12.69
CA ARG A 54 -6.15 6.57 13.66
C ARG A 54 -5.77 7.92 13.07
N ALA A 55 -5.44 7.96 11.79
CA ALA A 55 -5.13 9.19 11.08
C ALA A 55 -6.37 9.97 10.61
N GLY A 56 -7.60 9.48 10.92
CA GLY A 56 -8.85 10.21 10.70
C GLY A 56 -9.72 9.74 9.55
N ALA A 57 -9.32 8.71 8.77
CA ALA A 57 -10.13 8.19 7.67
C ALA A 57 -11.30 7.32 8.15
N ASP A 58 -12.40 7.34 7.41
CA ASP A 58 -13.39 6.28 7.42
C ASP A 58 -12.96 5.15 6.48
N VAL A 59 -13.28 3.90 6.81
CA VAL A 59 -12.67 2.77 6.11
C VAL A 59 -13.71 1.77 5.60
N VAL A 60 -13.65 1.47 4.31
CA VAL A 60 -14.27 0.27 3.73
C VAL A 60 -13.28 -0.86 3.86
N ILE A 61 -13.58 -1.82 4.72
CA ILE A 61 -12.76 -3.00 4.96
C ILE A 61 -13.29 -4.17 4.16
N THR A 62 -12.40 -4.90 3.46
CA THR A 62 -12.86 -5.99 2.61
C THR A 62 -12.15 -7.31 2.88
N SER A 63 -12.89 -8.40 2.70
CA SER A 63 -12.40 -9.77 2.65
C SER A 63 -13.40 -10.65 1.91
N ARG A 64 -13.08 -11.93 1.69
CA ARG A 64 -13.99 -12.86 1.03
C ARG A 64 -15.31 -13.08 1.79
N THR A 65 -15.29 -12.98 3.12
CA THR A 65 -16.46 -13.12 3.98
C THR A 65 -16.57 -11.91 4.91
N VAL A 66 -17.77 -11.35 5.05
CA VAL A 66 -18.02 -10.17 5.89
C VAL A 66 -17.79 -10.47 7.37
N GLU A 67 -18.10 -11.67 7.81
CA GLU A 67 -17.99 -12.13 9.20
C GLU A 67 -16.52 -12.05 9.68
N SER A 68 -15.56 -12.32 8.81
CA SER A 68 -14.13 -12.27 9.14
C SER A 68 -13.61 -10.84 9.38
N LEU A 69 -14.42 -9.82 9.14
CA LEU A 69 -14.09 -8.41 9.32
C LEU A 69 -14.57 -7.84 10.66
N ALA A 70 -15.30 -8.63 11.48
CA ALA A 70 -15.93 -8.16 12.70
C ALA A 70 -14.96 -7.51 13.69
N GLU A 71 -13.79 -8.15 13.90
CA GLU A 71 -12.73 -7.62 14.77
C GLU A 71 -12.20 -6.27 14.26
N THR A 72 -11.80 -6.22 13.00
CA THR A 72 -11.26 -5.00 12.39
C THR A 72 -12.29 -3.86 12.40
N LYS A 73 -13.57 -4.19 12.16
CA LYS A 73 -14.67 -3.22 12.24
C LYS A 73 -14.79 -2.63 13.65
N ALA A 74 -14.88 -3.49 14.66
CA ALA A 74 -15.01 -3.05 16.05
C ALA A 74 -13.85 -2.16 16.50
N GLU A 75 -12.62 -2.48 16.11
CA GLU A 75 -11.43 -1.69 16.44
C GLU A 75 -11.46 -0.29 15.79
N ILE A 76 -11.90 -0.18 14.53
CA ILE A 76 -12.04 1.11 13.83
C ILE A 76 -13.14 1.95 14.48
N GLU A 77 -14.28 1.32 14.80
CA GLU A 77 -15.40 2.00 15.45
C GLU A 77 -15.05 2.48 16.86
N ALA A 78 -14.24 1.73 17.60
CA ALA A 78 -13.71 2.15 18.91
C ALA A 78 -12.78 3.39 18.82
N MET A 79 -12.22 3.69 17.64
CA MET A 79 -11.45 4.92 17.36
C MET A 79 -12.37 6.10 16.94
N GLY A 80 -13.69 5.94 16.98
CA GLY A 80 -14.65 6.96 16.56
C GLY A 80 -14.76 7.12 15.03
N ARG A 81 -14.29 6.14 14.24
CA ARG A 81 -14.38 6.17 12.77
C ARG A 81 -15.42 5.18 12.27
N ARG A 82 -15.97 5.44 11.08
CA ARG A 82 -16.91 4.51 10.46
C ARG A 82 -16.16 3.40 9.71
N ALA A 83 -16.59 2.16 9.91
CA ALA A 83 -16.12 1.00 9.16
C ALA A 83 -17.26 0.33 8.42
N VAL A 84 -17.14 0.17 7.10
CA VAL A 84 -18.10 -0.55 6.28
C VAL A 84 -17.48 -1.85 5.77
N PRO A 85 -17.92 -3.02 6.28
CA PRO A 85 -17.45 -4.31 5.81
C PRO A 85 -18.12 -4.68 4.48
N VAL A 86 -17.31 -5.11 3.51
CA VAL A 86 -17.75 -5.52 2.18
C VAL A 86 -17.10 -6.83 1.77
N ALA A 87 -17.91 -7.79 1.30
CA ALA A 87 -17.39 -9.02 0.70
C ALA A 87 -16.69 -8.69 -0.63
N LEU A 88 -15.46 -9.17 -0.79
CA LEU A 88 -14.65 -9.01 -1.99
C LEU A 88 -13.79 -10.24 -2.25
N ASP A 89 -14.00 -10.87 -3.39
CA ASP A 89 -13.04 -11.75 -4.02
C ASP A 89 -12.35 -10.98 -5.14
N VAL A 90 -11.04 -10.75 -5.00
CA VAL A 90 -10.25 -10.01 -6.01
C VAL A 90 -10.03 -10.80 -7.29
N CYS A 91 -10.34 -12.10 -7.31
CA CYS A 91 -10.30 -12.95 -8.49
C CYS A 91 -11.61 -12.95 -9.28
N ASP A 92 -12.71 -12.41 -8.71
CA ASP A 92 -14.02 -12.27 -9.34
C ASP A 92 -14.29 -10.81 -9.76
N TYR A 93 -14.33 -10.57 -11.07
CA TYR A 93 -14.57 -9.24 -11.63
C TYR A 93 -15.91 -8.63 -11.17
N ALA A 94 -16.98 -9.44 -11.11
CA ALA A 94 -18.28 -8.95 -10.64
C ALA A 94 -18.26 -8.59 -9.16
N SER A 95 -17.50 -9.32 -8.33
CA SER A 95 -17.27 -9.00 -6.92
C SER A 95 -16.54 -7.65 -6.77
N ILE A 96 -15.55 -7.39 -7.62
CA ILE A 96 -14.81 -6.12 -7.63
C ILE A 96 -15.76 -4.95 -7.93
N GLN A 97 -16.60 -5.07 -8.97
CA GLN A 97 -17.54 -4.01 -9.33
C GLN A 97 -18.55 -3.75 -8.19
N ARG A 98 -19.13 -4.82 -7.61
CA ARG A 98 -20.04 -4.70 -6.46
C ARG A 98 -19.39 -4.03 -5.25
N MET A 99 -18.12 -4.29 -5.00
CA MET A 99 -17.38 -3.63 -3.89
C MET A 99 -17.26 -2.13 -4.14
N ALA A 100 -16.82 -1.69 -5.34
CA ALA A 100 -16.68 -0.28 -5.67
C ALA A 100 -18.02 0.45 -5.57
N GLU A 101 -19.12 -0.14 -6.08
CA GLU A 101 -20.46 0.41 -5.96
C GLU A 101 -20.92 0.56 -4.50
N LYS A 102 -20.67 -0.48 -3.66
CA LYS A 102 -21.05 -0.43 -2.24
C LYS A 102 -20.29 0.64 -1.49
N ALA A 103 -18.97 0.78 -1.75
CA ALA A 103 -18.14 1.82 -1.17
C ALA A 103 -18.65 3.22 -1.57
N GLN A 104 -18.94 3.41 -2.86
CA GLN A 104 -19.48 4.67 -3.39
C GLN A 104 -20.86 5.00 -2.79
N ARG A 105 -21.77 4.02 -2.65
CA ARG A 105 -23.07 4.24 -2.02
C ARG A 105 -22.98 4.57 -0.53
N ALA A 106 -21.99 4.00 0.17
CA ALA A 106 -21.84 4.21 1.62
C ALA A 106 -21.30 5.60 1.99
N TYR A 107 -20.45 6.18 1.12
CA TYR A 107 -19.71 7.40 1.45
C TYR A 107 -19.77 8.49 0.37
N GLY A 108 -20.29 8.21 -0.82
CA GLY A 108 -20.33 9.15 -1.94
C GLY A 108 -19.00 9.35 -2.67
N LYS A 109 -17.90 8.79 -2.13
CA LYS A 109 -16.54 8.93 -2.68
C LYS A 109 -15.61 7.81 -2.20
N ILE A 110 -14.48 7.68 -2.89
CA ILE A 110 -13.32 6.89 -2.44
C ILE A 110 -12.08 7.77 -2.68
N ASP A 111 -11.36 8.11 -1.60
CA ASP A 111 -10.16 8.96 -1.68
C ASP A 111 -8.87 8.14 -1.70
N ILE A 112 -8.86 7.00 -0.98
CA ILE A 112 -7.68 6.17 -0.76
C ILE A 112 -8.01 4.71 -1.08
N LEU A 113 -7.11 4.03 -1.77
CA LEU A 113 -7.15 2.58 -1.99
C LEU A 113 -5.85 1.94 -1.51
N VAL A 114 -5.96 0.92 -0.66
CA VAL A 114 -4.83 0.05 -0.30
C VAL A 114 -5.09 -1.36 -0.84
N ASN A 115 -4.37 -1.71 -1.90
CA ASN A 115 -4.38 -3.05 -2.48
C ASN A 115 -3.45 -3.96 -1.69
N ASN A 116 -3.99 -4.59 -0.63
CA ASN A 116 -3.23 -5.47 0.25
C ASN A 116 -3.57 -6.95 0.06
N ALA A 117 -4.75 -7.29 -0.47
CA ALA A 117 -5.12 -8.69 -0.71
C ALA A 117 -4.03 -9.43 -1.49
N GLY A 118 -3.65 -10.59 -0.98
CA GLY A 118 -2.59 -11.38 -1.60
C GLY A 118 -2.40 -12.74 -0.94
N CYS A 119 -1.78 -13.63 -1.67
CA CYS A 119 -1.43 -14.98 -1.23
C CYS A 119 -0.01 -15.35 -1.67
N ASN A 120 0.49 -16.45 -1.13
CA ASN A 120 1.77 -17.03 -1.48
C ASN A 120 1.67 -18.57 -1.49
N VAL A 121 2.38 -19.20 -2.38
CA VAL A 121 2.62 -20.64 -2.42
C VAL A 121 4.11 -20.88 -2.22
N ARG A 122 4.45 -21.76 -1.28
CA ARG A 122 5.84 -22.11 -0.95
C ARG A 122 6.14 -23.50 -1.48
N LYS A 123 6.88 -23.57 -2.60
CA LYS A 123 7.33 -24.80 -3.25
C LYS A 123 8.66 -24.53 -3.97
N SER A 124 9.47 -25.58 -4.17
CA SER A 124 10.57 -25.54 -5.14
C SER A 124 10.03 -25.13 -6.51
N ALA A 125 10.77 -24.35 -7.28
CA ALA A 125 10.32 -23.86 -8.57
C ALA A 125 9.96 -25.00 -9.56
N VAL A 126 10.62 -26.16 -9.46
CA VAL A 126 10.33 -27.33 -10.28
C VAL A 126 9.00 -28.03 -9.92
N ASP A 127 8.50 -27.79 -8.71
CA ASP A 127 7.27 -28.41 -8.18
C ASP A 127 6.07 -27.46 -8.24
N VAL A 128 6.25 -26.22 -8.68
CA VAL A 128 5.15 -25.24 -8.84
C VAL A 128 4.24 -25.72 -9.96
N THR A 129 2.96 -25.95 -9.61
CA THR A 129 1.95 -26.33 -10.59
C THR A 129 1.40 -25.11 -11.34
N TRP A 130 0.70 -25.37 -12.46
CA TRP A 130 -0.02 -24.35 -13.20
C TRP A 130 -1.05 -23.60 -12.31
N ASP A 131 -1.76 -24.34 -11.46
CA ASP A 131 -2.76 -23.78 -10.55
C ASP A 131 -2.13 -22.95 -9.44
N ASP A 132 -0.99 -23.38 -8.89
CA ASP A 132 -0.23 -22.59 -7.92
C ASP A 132 0.19 -21.21 -8.49
N TRP A 133 0.68 -21.25 -9.75
CA TRP A 133 1.06 -20.04 -10.46
C TRP A 133 -0.15 -19.11 -10.66
N ASN A 134 -1.24 -19.65 -11.22
CA ASN A 134 -2.45 -18.89 -11.49
C ASN A 134 -3.05 -18.30 -10.22
N LEU A 135 -3.17 -19.09 -9.15
CA LEU A 135 -3.66 -18.61 -7.86
C LEU A 135 -2.91 -17.36 -7.38
N VAL A 136 -1.59 -17.37 -7.45
CA VAL A 136 -0.77 -16.26 -6.98
C VAL A 136 -0.87 -15.06 -7.93
N MET A 137 -0.78 -15.28 -9.24
CA MET A 137 -0.81 -14.20 -10.25
C MET A 137 -2.19 -13.54 -10.32
N GLU A 138 -3.25 -14.33 -10.27
CA GLU A 138 -4.62 -13.84 -10.30
C GLU A 138 -4.97 -13.03 -9.06
N THR A 139 -4.58 -13.52 -7.88
CA THR A 139 -4.84 -12.82 -6.63
C THR A 139 -4.00 -11.55 -6.52
N ASN A 140 -2.67 -11.68 -6.67
CA ASN A 140 -1.75 -10.61 -6.31
C ASN A 140 -1.65 -9.53 -7.39
N LEU A 141 -1.66 -9.91 -8.68
CA LEU A 141 -1.39 -8.97 -9.77
C LEU A 141 -2.68 -8.61 -10.54
N ARG A 142 -3.39 -9.61 -11.10
CA ARG A 142 -4.63 -9.37 -11.84
C ARG A 142 -5.70 -8.69 -10.95
N GLY A 143 -5.91 -9.20 -9.74
CA GLY A 143 -6.85 -8.65 -8.79
C GLY A 143 -6.52 -7.20 -8.41
N THR A 144 -5.24 -6.91 -8.13
CA THR A 144 -4.78 -5.55 -7.85
C THR A 144 -5.08 -4.59 -8.99
N PHE A 145 -4.83 -5.01 -10.23
CA PHE A 145 -5.14 -4.17 -11.41
C PHE A 145 -6.63 -3.84 -11.50
N PHE A 146 -7.50 -4.85 -11.46
CA PHE A 146 -8.94 -4.61 -11.65
C PHE A 146 -9.60 -3.90 -10.48
N VAL A 147 -9.14 -4.12 -9.25
CA VAL A 147 -9.59 -3.31 -8.09
C VAL A 147 -9.16 -1.86 -8.26
N SER A 148 -7.91 -1.60 -8.65
CA SER A 148 -7.42 -0.24 -8.93
C SER A 148 -8.23 0.42 -10.03
N GLN A 149 -8.52 -0.29 -11.11
CA GLN A 149 -9.33 0.23 -12.24
C GLN A 149 -10.75 0.60 -11.79
N ALA A 150 -11.43 -0.28 -11.02
CA ALA A 150 -12.78 -0.02 -10.56
C ALA A 150 -12.84 1.21 -9.64
N VAL A 151 -11.86 1.35 -8.73
CA VAL A 151 -11.77 2.50 -7.83
C VAL A 151 -11.34 3.77 -8.56
N ALA A 152 -10.37 3.70 -9.47
CA ALA A 152 -9.91 4.85 -10.24
C ALA A 152 -11.05 5.51 -11.04
N ARG A 153 -12.00 4.71 -11.57
CA ARG A 153 -13.22 5.24 -12.23
C ARG A 153 -14.05 6.16 -11.31
N THR A 154 -13.98 5.98 -10.00
CA THR A 154 -14.66 6.86 -9.04
C THR A 154 -13.79 8.05 -8.61
N MET A 155 -12.46 7.95 -8.73
CA MET A 155 -11.51 9.01 -8.38
C MET A 155 -11.31 10.02 -9.52
N ILE A 156 -11.31 9.55 -10.77
CA ILE A 156 -11.06 10.39 -11.98
C ILE A 156 -11.98 11.61 -12.06
N PRO A 157 -13.32 11.50 -11.87
CA PRO A 157 -14.20 12.65 -11.90
C PRO A 157 -13.90 13.69 -10.81
N ASN A 158 -13.39 13.24 -9.67
CA ASN A 158 -13.04 14.08 -8.52
C ASN A 158 -11.62 14.68 -8.64
N ARG A 159 -10.85 14.27 -9.65
CA ARG A 159 -9.45 14.66 -9.86
C ARG A 159 -8.59 14.55 -8.62
N HIS A 160 -8.82 13.52 -7.82
CA HIS A 160 -8.11 13.23 -6.58
C HIS A 160 -8.16 11.75 -6.27
N GLY A 161 -7.03 11.18 -5.87
CA GLY A 161 -6.94 9.81 -5.40
C GLY A 161 -5.55 9.44 -4.91
N ARG A 162 -5.50 8.47 -4.01
CA ARG A 162 -4.27 7.87 -3.48
C ARG A 162 -4.38 6.36 -3.57
N ILE A 163 -3.61 5.73 -4.45
CA ILE A 163 -3.59 4.27 -4.61
C ILE A 163 -2.27 3.74 -4.09
N ILE A 164 -2.33 2.83 -3.13
CA ILE A 164 -1.19 2.22 -2.48
C ILE A 164 -1.24 0.72 -2.77
N ASN A 165 -0.36 0.24 -3.62
CA ASN A 165 -0.22 -1.18 -3.90
C ASN A 165 0.77 -1.79 -2.90
N ILE A 166 0.41 -2.89 -2.25
CA ILE A 166 1.32 -3.56 -1.34
C ILE A 166 2.22 -4.50 -2.14
N GLY A 167 3.48 -4.12 -2.21
CA GLY A 167 4.56 -4.93 -2.76
C GLY A 167 5.19 -5.85 -1.71
N SER A 168 6.48 -6.04 -1.84
CA SER A 168 7.35 -6.78 -0.92
C SER A 168 8.79 -6.39 -1.20
N VAL A 169 9.71 -6.69 -0.29
CA VAL A 169 11.14 -6.71 -0.62
C VAL A 169 11.43 -7.59 -1.85
N THR A 170 10.60 -8.60 -2.11
CA THR A 170 10.72 -9.43 -3.33
C THR A 170 10.29 -8.70 -4.61
N SER A 171 9.87 -7.45 -4.54
CA SER A 171 9.74 -6.57 -5.71
C SER A 171 11.10 -6.12 -6.28
N VAL A 172 12.20 -6.29 -5.52
CA VAL A 172 13.55 -5.86 -5.90
C VAL A 172 14.59 -6.98 -5.88
N PHE A 173 14.33 -8.10 -5.21
CA PHE A 173 15.19 -9.27 -5.25
C PHE A 173 14.39 -10.59 -5.26
N GLY A 174 15.03 -11.66 -5.72
CA GLY A 174 14.44 -13.00 -5.73
C GLY A 174 14.57 -13.69 -4.37
N SER A 175 13.67 -14.65 -4.11
CA SER A 175 13.75 -15.53 -2.95
C SER A 175 13.39 -16.95 -3.38
N ALA A 176 14.22 -17.92 -3.01
CA ALA A 176 13.96 -19.32 -3.32
C ALA A 176 12.67 -19.81 -2.67
N GLY A 177 11.99 -20.74 -3.33
CA GLY A 177 10.79 -21.39 -2.84
C GLY A 177 9.50 -20.57 -2.95
N ILE A 178 9.52 -19.38 -3.59
CA ILE A 178 8.36 -18.50 -3.76
C ILE A 178 8.37 -17.79 -5.13
N ALA A 179 8.79 -18.49 -6.18
CA ALA A 179 8.95 -17.88 -7.52
C ALA A 179 7.69 -17.16 -8.03
N PRO A 180 6.46 -17.73 -7.98
CA PRO A 180 5.25 -17.03 -8.42
C PRO A 180 5.00 -15.73 -7.62
N TYR A 181 5.27 -15.78 -6.32
CA TYR A 181 5.12 -14.60 -5.45
C TYR A 181 6.11 -13.49 -5.84
N CYS A 182 7.39 -13.81 -6.04
CA CYS A 182 8.40 -12.84 -6.48
C CYS A 182 7.99 -12.22 -7.83
N ALA A 183 7.56 -13.03 -8.79
CA ALA A 183 7.07 -12.57 -10.09
C ALA A 183 5.89 -11.60 -9.93
N SER A 184 4.89 -11.95 -9.09
CA SER A 184 3.74 -11.10 -8.84
C SER A 184 4.13 -9.76 -8.20
N ARG A 185 5.09 -9.77 -7.25
CA ARG A 185 5.52 -8.54 -6.55
C ARG A 185 6.43 -7.65 -7.42
N GLY A 186 7.23 -8.25 -8.30
CA GLY A 186 7.92 -7.53 -9.38
C GLY A 186 6.92 -6.88 -10.35
N GLY A 187 5.87 -7.64 -10.74
CA GLY A 187 4.76 -7.14 -11.56
C GLY A 187 4.02 -5.97 -10.90
N ILE A 188 3.76 -6.03 -9.60
CA ILE A 188 3.13 -4.93 -8.84
C ILE A 188 3.97 -3.64 -8.90
N ARG A 189 5.30 -3.76 -8.77
CA ARG A 189 6.20 -2.60 -8.92
C ARG A 189 6.03 -1.96 -10.30
N GLN A 190 6.09 -2.75 -11.36
CA GLN A 190 5.97 -2.24 -12.73
C GLN A 190 4.56 -1.70 -13.03
N LEU A 191 3.52 -2.40 -12.57
CA LEU A 191 2.13 -1.96 -12.66
C LEU A 191 1.93 -0.60 -11.99
N THR A 192 2.52 -0.39 -10.82
CA THR A 192 2.46 0.87 -10.08
C THR A 192 2.99 2.05 -10.92
N MET A 193 4.11 1.87 -11.59
CA MET A 193 4.72 2.91 -12.45
C MET A 193 3.82 3.23 -13.65
N SER A 194 3.28 2.21 -14.31
CA SER A 194 2.38 2.39 -15.46
C SER A 194 1.10 3.13 -15.06
N LEU A 195 0.45 2.70 -13.97
CA LEU A 195 -0.78 3.34 -13.50
C LEU A 195 -0.55 4.77 -12.98
N ALA A 196 0.64 5.06 -12.46
CA ALA A 196 1.02 6.41 -12.05
C ALA A 196 1.10 7.36 -13.25
N ASP A 197 1.62 6.88 -14.38
CA ASP A 197 1.67 7.65 -15.64
C ASP A 197 0.27 7.84 -16.22
N ASP A 198 -0.53 6.77 -16.31
CA ASP A 198 -1.89 6.80 -16.86
C ASP A 198 -2.83 7.72 -16.07
N TRP A 199 -2.73 7.74 -14.74
CA TRP A 199 -3.72 8.43 -13.88
C TRP A 199 -3.20 9.71 -13.23
N GLY A 200 -1.91 10.01 -13.34
CA GLY A 200 -1.32 11.26 -12.87
C GLY A 200 -2.02 12.51 -13.40
N PRO A 201 -2.39 12.58 -14.72
CA PRO A 201 -3.14 13.72 -15.27
C PRO A 201 -4.49 13.97 -14.61
N TYR A 202 -5.04 12.98 -13.89
CA TYR A 202 -6.29 13.10 -13.14
C TYR A 202 -6.08 13.40 -11.65
N GLY A 203 -4.87 13.75 -11.21
CA GLY A 203 -4.57 14.05 -9.81
C GLY A 203 -4.53 12.81 -8.89
N ILE A 204 -4.38 11.60 -9.47
CA ILE A 204 -4.29 10.35 -8.73
C ILE A 204 -2.82 9.96 -8.63
N THR A 205 -2.33 9.73 -7.41
CA THR A 205 -1.01 9.14 -7.20
C THR A 205 -1.13 7.63 -7.01
N VAL A 206 -0.19 6.88 -7.59
CA VAL A 206 -0.11 5.42 -7.43
C VAL A 206 1.29 5.07 -6.97
N ASN A 207 1.40 4.49 -5.77
CA ASN A 207 2.70 4.12 -5.18
C ASN A 207 2.68 2.67 -4.67
N CYS A 208 3.84 2.08 -4.55
CA CYS A 208 4.04 0.75 -4.00
C CYS A 208 4.69 0.83 -2.62
N LEU A 209 3.99 0.36 -1.59
CA LEU A 209 4.58 0.14 -0.26
C LEU A 209 5.06 -1.31 -0.19
N ALA A 210 6.35 -1.50 0.04
CA ALA A 210 7.02 -2.80 0.00
C ALA A 210 7.59 -3.20 1.37
N PRO A 211 6.80 -3.94 2.18
CA PRO A 211 7.27 -4.43 3.47
C PRO A 211 8.39 -5.46 3.35
N GLY A 212 9.30 -5.45 4.32
CA GLY A 212 10.23 -6.54 4.60
C GLY A 212 9.58 -7.70 5.36
N TRP A 213 10.33 -8.27 6.30
CA TRP A 213 9.84 -9.35 7.17
C TRP A 213 9.15 -8.77 8.40
N PHE A 214 7.84 -8.94 8.47
CA PHE A 214 6.98 -8.52 9.58
C PHE A 214 6.39 -9.74 10.29
N ARG A 215 6.20 -9.63 11.60
CA ARG A 215 5.46 -10.64 12.37
C ARG A 215 3.98 -10.53 12.07
N THR A 216 3.45 -11.50 11.33
CA THR A 216 2.03 -11.61 10.97
C THR A 216 1.57 -13.05 11.04
N LYS A 217 0.25 -13.30 11.00
CA LYS A 217 -0.26 -14.68 10.91
C LYS A 217 0.32 -15.45 9.70
N GLN A 218 0.63 -14.77 8.59
CA GLN A 218 1.23 -15.39 7.40
C GLN A 218 2.68 -15.82 7.60
N THR A 219 3.41 -15.14 8.48
CA THR A 219 4.83 -15.41 8.78
C THR A 219 5.02 -16.15 10.11
N ALA A 220 3.95 -16.45 10.86
CA ALA A 220 4.01 -17.04 12.18
C ALA A 220 4.87 -18.31 12.22
N VAL A 221 4.63 -19.27 11.33
CA VAL A 221 5.40 -20.52 11.25
C VAL A 221 6.91 -20.29 11.07
N LEU A 222 7.30 -19.28 10.30
CA LEU A 222 8.71 -18.90 10.16
C LEU A 222 9.24 -18.24 11.42
N CYS A 223 8.42 -17.41 12.08
CA CYS A 223 8.80 -16.71 13.29
C CYS A 223 8.91 -17.62 14.53
N GLU A 224 8.36 -18.83 14.48
CA GLU A 224 8.54 -19.88 15.51
C GLU A 224 9.89 -20.60 15.38
N ASN A 225 10.55 -20.52 14.23
CA ASN A 225 11.87 -21.11 14.01
C ASN A 225 12.96 -20.09 14.39
N GLU A 226 13.55 -20.24 15.58
CA GLU A 226 14.59 -19.35 16.10
C GLU A 226 15.83 -19.27 15.18
N ALA A 227 16.25 -20.37 14.58
CA ALA A 227 17.38 -20.41 13.66
C ALA A 227 17.07 -19.57 12.40
N TRP A 228 15.84 -19.65 11.89
CA TRP A 228 15.42 -18.81 10.77
C TRP A 228 15.32 -17.34 11.17
N VAL A 229 14.77 -17.02 12.34
CA VAL A 229 14.69 -15.65 12.87
C VAL A 229 16.09 -15.06 13.01
N SER A 230 17.03 -15.80 13.63
CA SER A 230 18.43 -15.38 13.75
C SER A 230 19.08 -15.14 12.38
N TYR A 231 18.90 -16.08 11.44
CA TYR A 231 19.43 -15.98 10.09
C TYR A 231 18.92 -14.74 9.34
N ILE A 232 17.62 -14.43 9.46
CA ILE A 232 17.06 -13.28 8.71
C ILE A 232 17.38 -11.95 9.41
N THR A 233 17.33 -11.89 10.74
CA THR A 233 17.66 -10.67 11.50
C THR A 233 19.13 -10.31 11.39
N ASP A 234 20.03 -11.28 11.22
CA ASP A 234 21.45 -10.98 10.95
C ASP A 234 21.63 -10.21 9.64
N ARG A 235 20.77 -10.44 8.65
CA ARG A 235 20.77 -9.75 7.35
C ARG A 235 20.06 -8.41 7.35
N ILE A 236 19.23 -8.16 8.34
CA ILE A 236 18.52 -6.88 8.47
C ILE A 236 19.44 -5.90 9.23
N PRO A 237 19.83 -4.76 8.66
CA PRO A 237 20.65 -3.76 9.36
C PRO A 237 20.11 -3.34 10.73
N LEU A 238 18.77 -3.17 10.86
CA LEU A 238 18.14 -2.84 12.15
C LEU A 238 18.05 -4.02 13.12
N LYS A 239 18.57 -5.21 12.77
CA LYS A 239 18.70 -6.40 13.64
C LYS A 239 17.41 -6.88 14.29
N ARG A 240 16.27 -6.61 13.69
CA ARG A 240 14.96 -7.09 14.14
C ARG A 240 14.00 -7.28 12.97
N LEU A 241 12.98 -8.09 13.19
CA LEU A 241 11.82 -8.12 12.32
C LEU A 241 10.98 -6.85 12.51
N GLY A 242 10.27 -6.44 11.46
CA GLY A 242 9.31 -5.35 11.53
C GLY A 242 8.14 -5.65 12.46
N GLN A 243 7.70 -4.65 13.18
CA GLN A 243 6.47 -4.65 13.95
C GLN A 243 5.35 -3.99 13.14
N PRO A 244 4.08 -4.33 13.35
CA PRO A 244 2.98 -3.78 12.56
C PRO A 244 2.98 -2.25 12.46
N ASN A 245 3.22 -1.57 13.55
CA ASN A 245 3.26 -0.10 13.64
C ASN A 245 4.45 0.55 12.92
N ASP A 246 5.48 -0.20 12.54
CA ASP A 246 6.55 0.34 11.68
C ASP A 246 6.05 0.72 10.27
N LEU A 247 4.87 0.24 9.86
CA LEU A 247 4.23 0.57 8.58
C LEU A 247 3.24 1.74 8.66
N ASP A 248 2.80 2.13 9.87
CA ASP A 248 1.75 3.13 10.05
C ASP A 248 2.12 4.48 9.40
N GLY A 249 3.32 4.98 9.70
CA GLY A 249 3.80 6.24 9.12
C GLY A 249 3.90 6.20 7.59
N ALA A 250 4.35 5.08 7.03
CA ALA A 250 4.52 4.94 5.58
C ALA A 250 3.18 4.88 4.84
N VAL A 251 2.19 4.14 5.35
CA VAL A 251 0.87 4.06 4.71
C VAL A 251 0.12 5.38 4.83
N VAL A 252 0.19 6.07 5.98
CA VAL A 252 -0.44 7.37 6.17
C VAL A 252 0.24 8.44 5.32
N PHE A 253 1.58 8.45 5.21
CA PHE A 253 2.31 9.31 4.28
C PHE A 253 1.78 9.17 2.85
N LEU A 254 1.75 7.95 2.32
CA LEU A 254 1.30 7.71 0.95
C LEU A 254 -0.20 7.98 0.73
N ALA A 255 -1.01 7.92 1.79
CA ALA A 255 -2.44 8.19 1.78
C ALA A 255 -2.79 9.69 1.89
N SER A 256 -1.87 10.51 2.38
CA SER A 256 -2.09 11.92 2.73
C SER A 256 -1.57 12.89 1.67
N ASP A 257 -1.83 14.18 1.89
CA ASP A 257 -1.31 15.25 1.04
C ASP A 257 0.19 15.51 1.25
N ALA A 258 0.81 14.94 2.30
CA ALA A 258 2.27 14.94 2.48
C ALA A 258 3.02 14.26 1.32
N SER A 259 2.35 13.36 0.58
CA SER A 259 2.89 12.68 -0.60
C SER A 259 2.30 13.19 -1.93
N ALA A 260 1.72 14.39 -1.97
CA ALA A 260 0.99 14.89 -3.15
C ALA A 260 1.83 14.92 -4.45
N TYR A 261 3.16 15.02 -4.34
CA TYR A 261 4.10 15.00 -5.48
C TYR A 261 4.91 13.70 -5.58
N VAL A 262 4.45 12.63 -4.90
CA VAL A 262 5.08 11.30 -4.92
C VAL A 262 4.17 10.34 -5.66
N THR A 263 4.58 9.88 -6.84
CA THR A 263 3.84 8.88 -7.63
C THR A 263 4.81 7.96 -8.38
N GLY A 264 4.39 6.74 -8.68
CA GLY A 264 5.20 5.72 -9.35
C GLY A 264 6.33 5.13 -8.49
N GLN A 265 6.39 5.43 -7.19
CA GLN A 265 7.52 5.07 -6.34
C GLN A 265 7.33 3.73 -5.64
N LEU A 266 8.45 3.05 -5.40
CA LEU A 266 8.55 1.90 -4.52
C LEU A 266 9.17 2.35 -3.19
N LEU A 267 8.37 2.34 -2.13
CA LEU A 267 8.84 2.64 -0.77
C LEU A 267 9.08 1.33 -0.01
N LEU A 268 10.34 0.99 0.19
CA LEU A 268 10.74 -0.17 1.00
C LEU A 268 10.70 0.19 2.49
N VAL A 269 10.02 -0.65 3.28
CA VAL A 269 10.00 -0.58 4.75
C VAL A 269 10.43 -1.94 5.27
N ASP A 270 11.73 -2.16 5.34
CA ASP A 270 12.32 -3.49 5.50
C ASP A 270 13.49 -3.56 6.48
N GLY A 271 13.71 -2.49 7.24
CA GLY A 271 14.82 -2.38 8.18
C GLY A 271 16.20 -2.37 7.52
N GLY A 272 16.26 -2.08 6.20
CA GLY A 272 17.47 -2.04 5.40
C GLY A 272 17.84 -3.38 4.76
N LEU A 273 16.99 -4.40 4.82
CA LEU A 273 17.26 -5.73 4.23
C LEU A 273 17.64 -5.65 2.75
N SER A 274 16.98 -4.77 1.99
CA SER A 274 17.19 -4.61 0.54
C SER A 274 18.44 -3.82 0.17
N THR A 275 19.15 -3.22 1.13
CA THR A 275 20.36 -2.43 0.83
C THR A 275 21.56 -3.28 0.43
N GLY A 276 21.45 -4.62 0.58
CA GLY A 276 22.54 -5.54 0.24
C GLY A 276 23.80 -5.32 1.10
N ALA A 277 23.65 -4.94 2.37
CA ALA A 277 24.72 -4.56 3.27
C ALA A 277 25.89 -5.55 3.22
N MET A 278 26.94 -5.19 2.50
CA MET A 278 28.24 -5.89 2.55
C MET A 278 29.05 -5.27 3.69
N LYS A 279 29.61 -6.12 4.57
CA LYS A 279 30.58 -5.65 5.55
C LYS A 279 31.87 -5.26 4.83
N ALA A 280 32.27 -4.01 4.90
CA ALA A 280 33.53 -3.51 4.31
C ALA A 280 34.76 -4.07 5.03
N THR A 281 34.61 -4.58 6.27
CA THR A 281 35.70 -5.14 7.07
C THR A 281 35.30 -6.52 7.60
N VAL A 282 36.19 -7.49 7.42
CA VAL A 282 36.14 -8.77 8.13
C VAL A 282 36.80 -8.53 9.48
N GLU A 283 36.05 -8.64 10.58
CA GLU A 283 36.67 -8.67 11.91
C GLU A 283 37.67 -9.81 11.94
N LYS A 284 38.95 -9.49 12.14
CA LYS A 284 39.96 -10.50 12.42
C LYS A 284 39.56 -11.18 13.74
N LYS A 285 39.26 -12.49 13.67
CA LYS A 285 39.12 -13.34 14.85
C LYS A 285 40.41 -13.39 15.61
#